data_4e60639a69a3972aecdad38016da44f2
#
_entry.id   4e60639a69a3972aecdad38016da44f2
#
_cell.length_a   1.000
_cell.length_b   1.000
_cell.length_c   1.000
_cell.angle_alpha   90.00
_cell.angle_beta   90.00
_cell.angle_gamma   90.00
#
_symmetry.space_group_name_H-M   'P 1'
#
loop_
_entity.id
_entity.type
_entity.pdbx_description
1 polymer ?
#
loop_
_entity_poly.entity_id
_entity_poly.type
_entity_poly.pdbx_seq_one_letter_code
_entity_poly.pdbx_strand_id
1 'polypeptide(L)'
;RPGLFELAHRGTLFLDEVEGMSPALQIKLLRTLQEREVMRVGGNRIIHVDVRIVAATNEALERKVREGTFRRDLYYRLNTLPAVIPPLTERGDDMFLLMDQFRRELNGDFRLTEPVQDFFRRHTWPGNIRELRNVVEYFIYTDHRDITMEDLPPTLLLSGDALSRPVPAPAARQNAAAPSMSDSFRFVLAQLYAASEAGTPMGRDKLLQKARESHVPLSQQEVRTILSEMSEQGLARVSRGRGGSQLTPKGRELWEIGQR
;
A
#
# COMPACT_ATOMS: atom_id res chain seq x y z
N ARG A 1 -19.92 -7.70 25.42
CA ARG A 1 -18.59 -7.11 25.73
C ARG A 1 -18.72 -5.59 25.75
N PRO A 2 -18.01 -4.86 26.63
CA PRO A 2 -17.96 -3.39 26.59
C PRO A 2 -17.31 -2.92 25.28
N GLY A 3 -17.80 -1.80 24.75
CA GLY A 3 -17.22 -1.15 23.56
C GLY A 3 -16.00 -0.31 23.90
N LEU A 4 -15.22 0.12 22.88
CA LEU A 4 -13.99 0.91 23.05
C LEU A 4 -14.25 2.23 23.81
N PHE A 5 -15.34 2.91 23.55
CA PHE A 5 -15.71 4.14 24.28
C PHE A 5 -15.99 3.89 25.75
N GLU A 6 -16.59 2.75 26.11
CA GLU A 6 -16.81 2.37 27.51
C GLU A 6 -15.49 2.07 28.21
N LEU A 7 -14.56 1.37 27.50
CA LEU A 7 -13.24 1.06 28.04
C LEU A 7 -12.36 2.29 28.24
N ALA A 8 -12.53 3.28 27.35
CA ALA A 8 -11.79 4.55 27.42
C ALA A 8 -12.44 5.60 28.34
N HIS A 9 -13.50 5.22 29.09
CA HIS A 9 -14.18 6.17 30.00
C HIS A 9 -13.22 6.79 31.00
N ARG A 10 -13.24 8.13 31.11
CA ARG A 10 -12.30 8.97 31.89
C ARG A 10 -10.83 8.88 31.42
N GLY A 11 -10.62 8.41 30.19
CA GLY A 11 -9.31 8.31 29.55
C GLY A 11 -9.29 8.94 28.18
N THR A 12 -8.37 8.46 27.34
CA THR A 12 -8.19 8.94 25.97
C THR A 12 -8.42 7.77 24.99
N LEU A 13 -9.20 8.04 23.95
CA LEU A 13 -9.38 7.13 22.82
C LEU A 13 -8.67 7.73 21.60
N PHE A 14 -7.70 6.99 21.07
CA PHE A 14 -7.02 7.31 19.82
C PHE A 14 -7.76 6.66 18.65
N LEU A 15 -8.11 7.46 17.65
CA LEU A 15 -8.78 7.01 16.42
C LEU A 15 -7.82 7.25 15.25
N ASP A 16 -7.30 6.20 14.68
CA ASP A 16 -6.41 6.28 13.52
C ASP A 16 -7.20 6.13 12.22
N GLU A 17 -6.68 6.73 11.13
CA GLU A 17 -7.26 6.65 9.79
C GLU A 17 -8.75 7.03 9.73
N VAL A 18 -9.12 8.13 10.40
CA VAL A 18 -10.54 8.55 10.48
C VAL A 18 -11.17 8.87 9.12
N GLU A 19 -10.37 9.19 8.11
CA GLU A 19 -10.79 9.42 6.72
C GLU A 19 -11.40 8.18 6.06
N GLY A 20 -11.05 6.97 6.54
CA GLY A 20 -11.57 5.69 6.05
C GLY A 20 -12.92 5.28 6.65
N MET A 21 -13.48 6.07 7.56
CA MET A 21 -14.74 5.72 8.23
C MET A 21 -15.92 5.72 7.27
N SER A 22 -16.74 4.66 7.34
CA SER A 22 -18.01 4.61 6.60
C SER A 22 -18.98 5.73 7.05
N PRO A 23 -19.89 6.20 6.17
CA PRO A 23 -20.86 7.24 6.52
C PRO A 23 -21.69 6.91 7.76
N ALA A 24 -22.06 5.63 7.95
CA ALA A 24 -22.79 5.19 9.12
C ALA A 24 -21.99 5.30 10.41
N LEU A 25 -20.67 5.02 10.34
CA LEU A 25 -19.78 5.18 11.50
C LEU A 25 -19.52 6.64 11.83
N GLN A 26 -19.38 7.51 10.82
CA GLN A 26 -19.25 8.95 11.01
C GLN A 26 -20.44 9.54 11.78
N ILE A 27 -21.68 9.11 11.47
CA ILE A 27 -22.89 9.54 12.18
C ILE A 27 -22.87 9.08 13.65
N LYS A 28 -22.48 7.83 13.90
CA LYS A 28 -22.40 7.30 15.26
C LYS A 28 -21.34 8.02 16.08
N LEU A 29 -20.15 8.25 15.49
CA LEU A 29 -19.07 8.97 16.15
C LEU A 29 -19.52 10.40 16.49
N LEU A 30 -20.15 11.11 15.56
CA LEU A 30 -20.65 12.45 15.79
C LEU A 30 -21.62 12.52 16.98
N ARG A 31 -22.60 11.60 17.03
CA ARG A 31 -23.53 11.51 18.17
C ARG A 31 -22.80 11.26 19.49
N THR A 32 -21.87 10.33 19.51
CA THR A 32 -21.08 10.05 20.72
C THR A 32 -20.27 11.27 21.18
N LEU A 33 -19.70 12.05 20.24
CA LEU A 33 -18.97 13.27 20.56
C LEU A 33 -19.87 14.41 21.05
N GLN A 34 -21.13 14.46 20.60
CA GLN A 34 -22.08 15.52 20.98
C GLN A 34 -22.79 15.19 22.29
N GLU A 35 -23.30 13.98 22.40
CA GLU A 35 -24.19 13.55 23.50
C GLU A 35 -23.41 12.92 24.67
N ARG A 36 -22.13 12.50 24.42
CA ARG A 36 -21.30 11.74 25.38
C ARG A 36 -21.98 10.44 25.83
N GLU A 37 -22.68 9.81 24.90
CA GLU A 37 -23.45 8.61 25.14
C GLU A 37 -23.15 7.54 24.07
N VAL A 38 -23.16 6.29 24.48
CA VAL A 38 -23.02 5.14 23.59
C VAL A 38 -24.07 4.09 23.93
N MET A 39 -24.43 3.30 22.91
CA MET A 39 -25.22 2.09 23.09
C MET A 39 -24.45 0.88 22.56
N ARG A 40 -24.55 -0.24 23.25
CA ARG A 40 -23.98 -1.50 22.78
C ARG A 40 -24.78 -2.04 21.58
N VAL A 41 -24.12 -2.69 20.68
CA VAL A 41 -24.77 -3.35 19.54
C VAL A 41 -25.79 -4.39 20.06
N GLY A 42 -27.03 -4.27 19.62
CA GLY A 42 -28.14 -5.13 20.07
C GLY A 42 -28.69 -4.79 21.49
N GLY A 43 -28.17 -3.76 22.14
CA GLY A 43 -28.68 -3.27 23.42
C GLY A 43 -29.48 -1.97 23.25
N ASN A 44 -30.34 -1.69 24.22
CA ASN A 44 -31.14 -0.46 24.30
C ASN A 44 -30.76 0.43 25.49
N ARG A 45 -29.72 0.07 26.24
CA ARG A 45 -29.25 0.85 27.39
C ARG A 45 -28.28 1.94 26.94
N ILE A 46 -28.57 3.18 27.28
CA ILE A 46 -27.68 4.34 27.14
C ILE A 46 -26.60 4.27 28.23
N ILE A 47 -25.33 4.49 27.81
CA ILE A 47 -24.17 4.51 28.70
C ILE A 47 -23.47 5.82 28.49
N HIS A 48 -23.38 6.64 29.54
CA HIS A 48 -22.64 7.90 29.52
C HIS A 48 -21.13 7.64 29.53
N VAL A 49 -20.40 8.32 28.65
CA VAL A 49 -18.95 8.21 28.52
C VAL A 49 -18.32 9.60 28.56
N ASP A 50 -17.24 9.73 29.31
CA ASP A 50 -16.39 10.91 29.30
C ASP A 50 -15.02 10.50 28.77
N VAL A 51 -14.75 10.84 27.50
CA VAL A 51 -13.57 10.34 26.79
C VAL A 51 -12.92 11.51 26.04
N ARG A 52 -11.62 11.67 26.21
CA ARG A 52 -10.81 12.54 25.35
C ARG A 52 -10.56 11.82 24.02
N ILE A 53 -10.86 12.49 22.92
CA ILE A 53 -10.58 11.94 21.57
C ILE A 53 -9.32 12.57 21.01
N VAL A 54 -8.45 11.72 20.46
CA VAL A 54 -7.34 12.10 19.60
C VAL A 54 -7.55 11.38 18.27
N ALA A 55 -7.76 12.13 17.20
CA ALA A 55 -7.97 11.57 15.86
C ALA A 55 -6.73 11.81 15.00
N ALA A 56 -6.35 10.80 14.20
CA ALA A 56 -5.28 10.89 13.23
C ALA A 56 -5.80 10.59 11.83
N THR A 57 -5.21 11.24 10.84
CA THR A 57 -5.50 11.04 9.42
C THR A 57 -4.22 11.23 8.61
N ASN A 58 -4.08 10.49 7.53
CA ASN A 58 -2.99 10.62 6.56
C ASN A 58 -3.42 11.42 5.32
N GLU A 59 -4.71 11.81 5.22
CA GLU A 59 -5.25 12.63 4.14
C GLU A 59 -5.87 13.93 4.68
N ALA A 60 -5.90 14.96 3.83
CA ALA A 60 -6.59 16.21 4.16
C ALA A 60 -8.10 15.99 4.24
N LEU A 61 -8.66 16.00 5.47
CA LEU A 61 -10.10 15.83 5.69
C LEU A 61 -10.94 16.89 4.99
N GLU A 62 -10.40 18.11 4.80
CA GLU A 62 -11.07 19.18 4.06
C GLU A 62 -11.36 18.77 2.60
N ARG A 63 -10.47 18.01 1.98
CA ARG A 63 -10.67 17.45 0.64
C ARG A 63 -11.84 16.46 0.67
N LYS A 64 -11.82 15.52 1.62
CA LYS A 64 -12.91 14.53 1.80
C LYS A 64 -14.27 15.17 2.06
N VAL A 65 -14.30 16.31 2.79
CA VAL A 65 -15.53 17.10 3.00
C VAL A 65 -16.02 17.71 1.69
N ARG A 66 -15.12 18.26 0.85
CA ARG A 66 -15.49 18.79 -0.47
C ARG A 66 -15.99 17.72 -1.43
N GLU A 67 -15.40 16.54 -1.37
CA GLU A 67 -15.80 15.35 -2.15
C GLU A 67 -17.08 14.69 -1.64
N GLY A 68 -17.61 15.12 -0.48
CA GLY A 68 -18.82 14.57 0.12
C GLY A 68 -18.65 13.19 0.77
N THR A 69 -17.42 12.68 0.88
CA THR A 69 -17.09 11.39 1.50
C THR A 69 -16.89 11.48 3.01
N PHE A 70 -16.66 12.68 3.53
CA PHE A 70 -16.57 12.96 4.97
C PHE A 70 -17.55 14.06 5.38
N ARG A 71 -18.24 13.88 6.50
CA ARG A 71 -19.26 14.84 6.99
C ARG A 71 -18.60 16.10 7.51
N ARG A 72 -19.14 17.25 7.10
CA ARG A 72 -18.67 18.58 7.53
C ARG A 72 -18.83 18.80 9.05
N ASP A 73 -19.95 18.34 9.63
CA ASP A 73 -20.24 18.51 11.06
C ASP A 73 -19.25 17.70 11.93
N LEU A 74 -18.92 16.49 11.54
CA LEU A 74 -17.91 15.66 12.21
C LEU A 74 -16.51 16.28 12.08
N TYR A 75 -16.15 16.77 10.88
CA TYR A 75 -14.88 17.45 10.66
C TYR A 75 -14.66 18.59 11.66
N TYR A 76 -15.62 19.52 11.80
CA TYR A 76 -15.49 20.64 12.75
C TYR A 76 -15.44 20.19 14.21
N ARG A 77 -16.03 19.05 14.52
CA ARG A 77 -15.99 18.51 15.89
C ARG A 77 -14.64 17.88 16.23
N LEU A 78 -13.97 17.25 15.25
CA LEU A 78 -12.64 16.67 15.41
C LEU A 78 -11.53 17.72 15.29
N ASN A 79 -11.65 18.67 14.38
CA ASN A 79 -10.64 19.68 14.07
C ASN A 79 -10.64 20.87 15.04
N THR A 80 -10.70 20.60 16.33
CA THR A 80 -10.70 21.66 17.39
C THR A 80 -9.29 22.14 17.68
N LEU A 81 -8.31 21.24 17.75
CA LEU A 81 -6.90 21.53 17.99
C LEU A 81 -6.05 20.73 16.99
N PRO A 82 -5.88 21.24 15.77
CA PRO A 82 -5.11 20.53 14.76
C PRO A 82 -3.63 20.57 15.10
N ALA A 83 -2.94 19.41 14.90
CA ALA A 83 -1.49 19.29 14.95
C ALA A 83 -1.03 18.65 13.65
N VAL A 84 -0.04 19.25 13.00
CA VAL A 84 0.57 18.71 11.80
C VAL A 84 1.91 18.11 12.18
N ILE A 85 2.11 16.83 11.83
CA ILE A 85 3.38 16.15 12.00
C ILE A 85 4.11 16.25 10.66
N PRO A 86 5.25 16.95 10.57
CA PRO A 86 5.97 17.08 9.32
C PRO A 86 6.57 15.73 8.88
N PRO A 87 6.71 15.49 7.57
CA PRO A 87 7.38 14.31 7.04
C PRO A 87 8.86 14.31 7.43
N LEU A 88 9.49 13.15 7.33
CA LEU A 88 10.89 12.96 7.75
C LEU A 88 11.86 13.91 6.99
N THR A 89 11.56 14.19 5.73
CA THR A 89 12.32 15.13 4.88
C THR A 89 12.35 16.57 5.39
N GLU A 90 11.35 16.98 6.14
CA GLU A 90 11.24 18.35 6.69
C GLU A 90 11.82 18.45 8.12
N ARG A 91 12.30 17.34 8.66
CA ARG A 91 12.79 17.26 10.04
C ARG A 91 14.32 17.33 10.16
N GLY A 92 15.02 17.59 9.05
CA GLY A 92 16.47 17.73 9.03
C GLY A 92 17.20 16.51 9.59
N ASP A 93 18.11 16.73 10.55
CA ASP A 93 18.93 15.66 11.13
C ASP A 93 18.19 14.79 12.19
N ASP A 94 16.93 15.05 12.50
CA ASP A 94 16.10 14.17 13.38
C ASP A 94 16.11 12.73 12.88
N MET A 95 16.27 12.52 11.59
CA MET A 95 16.38 11.20 10.97
C MET A 95 17.49 10.37 11.61
N PHE A 96 18.67 10.97 11.85
CA PHE A 96 19.80 10.24 12.46
C PHE A 96 19.56 9.96 13.94
N LEU A 97 18.85 10.85 14.64
CA LEU A 97 18.44 10.61 16.04
C LEU A 97 17.46 9.44 16.15
N LEU A 98 16.48 9.39 15.25
CA LEU A 98 15.51 8.28 15.15
C LEU A 98 16.20 6.97 14.79
N MET A 99 17.13 7.01 13.83
CA MET A 99 17.92 5.83 13.47
C MET A 99 18.74 5.31 14.64
N ASP A 100 19.39 6.19 15.41
CA ASP A 100 20.17 5.82 16.58
C ASP A 100 19.28 5.23 17.68
N GLN A 101 18.06 5.76 17.83
CA GLN A 101 17.05 5.19 18.72
C GLN A 101 16.67 3.78 18.30
N PHE A 102 16.30 3.57 17.02
CA PHE A 102 15.93 2.24 16.51
C PHE A 102 17.09 1.26 16.61
N ARG A 103 18.32 1.70 16.29
CA ARG A 103 19.52 0.89 16.46
C ARG A 103 19.68 0.39 17.89
N ARG A 104 19.45 1.24 18.90
CA ARG A 104 19.51 0.87 20.32
C ARG A 104 18.37 -0.08 20.71
N GLU A 105 17.14 0.21 20.28
CA GLU A 105 15.96 -0.63 20.55
C GLU A 105 16.13 -2.06 20.02
N LEU A 106 16.77 -2.18 18.87
CA LEU A 106 16.98 -3.44 18.15
C LEU A 106 18.35 -4.09 18.44
N ASN A 107 19.15 -3.50 19.35
CA ASN A 107 20.49 -3.97 19.71
C ASN A 107 21.46 -4.07 18.52
N GLY A 108 21.36 -3.16 17.55
CA GLY A 108 22.25 -3.10 16.39
C GLY A 108 23.59 -2.45 16.72
N ASP A 109 24.68 -2.97 16.13
CA ASP A 109 26.02 -2.38 16.21
C ASP A 109 26.56 -2.08 14.81
N PHE A 110 26.04 -1.03 14.20
CA PHE A 110 26.52 -0.56 12.91
C PHE A 110 26.75 0.96 12.92
N ARG A 111 27.54 1.43 11.97
CA ARG A 111 27.80 2.86 11.71
C ARG A 111 27.58 3.16 10.24
N LEU A 112 27.06 4.34 9.93
CA LEU A 112 26.94 4.80 8.56
C LEU A 112 28.22 5.50 8.12
N THR A 113 28.75 5.14 6.98
CA THR A 113 29.81 5.91 6.33
C THR A 113 29.27 7.26 5.82
N GLU A 114 30.15 8.25 5.65
CA GLU A 114 29.76 9.60 5.22
C GLU A 114 28.97 9.61 3.89
N PRO A 115 29.35 8.83 2.86
CA PRO A 115 28.54 8.74 1.62
C PRO A 115 27.10 8.26 1.84
N VAL A 116 26.89 7.33 2.78
CA VAL A 116 25.56 6.84 3.13
C VAL A 116 24.75 7.90 3.87
N GLN A 117 25.38 8.64 4.79
CA GLN A 117 24.72 9.76 5.48
C GLN A 117 24.28 10.84 4.49
N ASP A 118 25.12 11.18 3.51
CA ASP A 118 24.79 12.14 2.46
C ASP A 118 23.68 11.63 1.51
N PHE A 119 23.66 10.36 1.22
CA PHE A 119 22.55 9.74 0.50
C PHE A 119 21.25 9.86 1.28
N PHE A 120 21.26 9.58 2.58
CA PHE A 120 20.08 9.64 3.45
C PHE A 120 19.51 11.05 3.55
N ARG A 121 20.36 12.09 3.64
CA ARG A 121 19.92 13.51 3.64
C ARG A 121 19.20 13.90 2.35
N ARG A 122 19.54 13.27 1.23
CA ARG A 122 18.94 13.55 -0.10
C ARG A 122 17.77 12.66 -0.44
N HIS A 123 17.60 11.55 0.26
CA HIS A 123 16.53 10.60 0.01
C HIS A 123 15.16 11.18 0.42
N THR A 124 14.12 10.90 -0.37
CA THR A 124 12.77 11.48 -0.21
C THR A 124 11.92 10.83 0.88
N TRP A 125 12.35 9.68 1.41
CA TRP A 125 11.69 8.92 2.48
C TRP A 125 10.16 8.80 2.30
N PRO A 126 9.67 8.25 1.19
CA PRO A 126 8.22 8.14 0.94
C PRO A 126 7.48 7.34 2.00
N GLY A 127 8.13 6.35 2.62
CA GLY A 127 7.60 5.58 3.74
C GLY A 127 7.88 6.21 5.12
N ASN A 128 8.47 7.43 5.17
CA ASN A 128 8.76 8.16 6.38
C ASN A 128 9.51 7.33 7.44
N ILE A 129 9.10 7.45 8.71
CA ILE A 129 9.70 6.75 9.85
C ILE A 129 9.60 5.22 9.71
N ARG A 130 8.53 4.72 9.07
CA ARG A 130 8.33 3.29 8.85
C ARG A 130 9.37 2.71 7.88
N GLU A 131 9.71 3.45 6.84
CA GLU A 131 10.79 3.10 5.90
C GLU A 131 12.15 3.16 6.59
N LEU A 132 12.42 4.22 7.35
CA LEU A 132 13.65 4.36 8.12
C LEU A 132 13.86 3.17 9.07
N ARG A 133 12.82 2.76 9.79
CA ARG A 133 12.90 1.61 10.70
C ARG A 133 13.22 0.31 9.95
N ASN A 134 12.57 0.07 8.81
CA ASN A 134 12.85 -1.11 7.98
C ASN A 134 14.31 -1.12 7.49
N VAL A 135 14.86 0.04 7.14
CA VAL A 135 16.27 0.17 6.73
C VAL A 135 17.20 -0.14 7.89
N VAL A 136 16.90 0.32 9.10
CA VAL A 136 17.69 -0.01 10.30
C VAL A 136 17.63 -1.51 10.58
N GLU A 137 16.44 -2.12 10.52
CA GLU A 137 16.27 -3.57 10.66
C GLU A 137 17.10 -4.33 9.61
N TYR A 138 17.08 -3.89 8.36
CA TYR A 138 17.88 -4.49 7.29
C TYR A 138 19.38 -4.45 7.59
N PHE A 139 19.92 -3.32 8.06
CA PHE A 139 21.35 -3.21 8.40
C PHE A 139 21.76 -4.13 9.53
N ILE A 140 20.89 -4.38 10.50
CA ILE A 140 21.15 -5.34 11.58
C ILE A 140 21.26 -6.76 11.03
N TYR A 141 20.45 -7.12 10.03
CA TYR A 141 20.49 -8.45 9.41
C TYR A 141 21.69 -8.65 8.50
N THR A 142 22.31 -7.60 7.95
CA THR A 142 23.53 -7.73 7.13
C THR A 142 24.76 -8.02 7.95
N ASP A 143 24.71 -7.79 9.27
CA ASP A 143 25.83 -7.98 10.22
C ASP A 143 27.13 -7.23 9.83
N HIS A 144 26.98 -6.17 9.05
CA HIS A 144 28.10 -5.29 8.69
C HIS A 144 28.19 -4.16 9.71
N ARG A 145 29.41 -3.93 10.24
CA ARG A 145 29.65 -2.87 11.20
C ARG A 145 29.71 -1.49 10.58
N ASP A 146 30.34 -1.36 9.43
CA ASP A 146 30.43 -0.11 8.69
C ASP A 146 29.59 -0.24 7.41
N ILE A 147 28.45 0.46 7.39
CA ILE A 147 27.50 0.44 6.28
C ILE A 147 28.00 1.36 5.17
N THR A 148 28.19 0.79 4.00
CA THR A 148 28.60 1.45 2.76
C THR A 148 27.45 1.57 1.77
N MET A 149 27.66 2.23 0.63
CA MET A 149 26.66 2.34 -0.43
C MET A 149 26.24 0.98 -1.02
N GLU A 150 27.12 -0.03 -0.93
CA GLU A 150 26.86 -1.39 -1.44
C GLU A 150 25.93 -2.17 -0.51
N ASP A 151 25.86 -1.79 0.77
CA ASP A 151 25.03 -2.42 1.78
C ASP A 151 23.60 -1.87 1.81
N LEU A 152 23.28 -0.87 0.98
CA LEU A 152 21.96 -0.28 0.94
C LEU A 152 20.93 -1.27 0.39
N PRO A 153 19.73 -1.36 1.00
CA PRO A 153 18.67 -2.20 0.47
C PRO A 153 18.28 -1.75 -0.94
N PRO A 154 18.10 -2.68 -1.90
CA PRO A 154 17.72 -2.35 -3.28
C PRO A 154 16.46 -1.50 -3.37
N THR A 155 15.52 -1.67 -2.45
CA THR A 155 14.28 -0.89 -2.38
C THR A 155 14.55 0.59 -2.13
N LEU A 156 15.56 0.93 -1.36
CA LEU A 156 15.95 2.31 -1.07
C LEU A 156 16.57 3.00 -2.30
N LEU A 157 17.36 2.26 -3.07
CA LEU A 157 17.97 2.74 -4.31
C LEU A 157 16.94 2.98 -5.43
N LEU A 158 15.86 2.18 -5.45
CA LEU A 158 14.78 2.28 -6.43
C LEU A 158 13.73 3.34 -6.05
N SER A 159 13.62 3.68 -4.77
CA SER A 159 12.61 4.64 -4.26
C SER A 159 12.85 6.09 -4.70
N GLY A 160 14.07 6.43 -5.15
CA GLY A 160 14.40 7.79 -5.61
C GLY A 160 13.70 8.23 -6.88
N ASP A 161 13.24 7.30 -7.74
CA ASP A 161 12.64 7.64 -9.05
C ASP A 161 11.26 7.01 -9.30
N ALA A 162 10.96 5.85 -8.73
CA ALA A 162 9.76 5.08 -9.08
C ALA A 162 8.54 5.38 -8.20
N LEU A 163 8.73 5.70 -6.91
CA LEU A 163 7.63 5.99 -5.98
C LEU A 163 7.27 7.47 -5.90
N SER A 164 8.14 8.37 -6.38
CA SER A 164 7.90 9.82 -6.44
C SER A 164 7.06 10.26 -7.64
N ARG A 165 6.70 9.35 -8.55
CA ARG A 165 5.64 9.62 -9.51
C ARG A 165 4.32 9.63 -8.74
N PRO A 166 3.58 10.78 -8.71
CA PRO A 166 2.24 10.78 -8.19
C PRO A 166 1.49 9.68 -8.95
N VAL A 167 0.97 8.69 -8.22
CA VAL A 167 -0.05 7.80 -8.78
C VAL A 167 -1.14 8.77 -9.25
N PRO A 168 -1.43 8.87 -10.55
CA PRO A 168 -2.50 9.74 -10.99
C PRO A 168 -3.75 9.28 -10.25
N ALA A 169 -4.36 10.19 -9.49
CA ALA A 169 -5.66 9.98 -8.90
C ALA A 169 -6.54 9.36 -9.98
N PRO A 170 -7.43 8.40 -9.66
CA PRO A 170 -8.31 7.79 -10.65
C PRO A 170 -9.12 8.92 -11.27
N ALA A 171 -8.64 9.44 -12.40
CA ALA A 171 -9.36 10.38 -13.22
C ALA A 171 -10.66 9.71 -13.64
N ALA A 172 -11.75 10.40 -13.36
CA ALA A 172 -13.06 10.05 -13.85
C ALA A 172 -12.95 9.56 -15.31
N ARG A 173 -13.49 8.37 -15.55
CA ARG A 173 -13.52 7.73 -16.86
C ARG A 173 -14.08 8.68 -17.90
N GLN A 174 -13.21 9.24 -18.73
CA GLN A 174 -13.58 9.78 -20.03
C GLN A 174 -12.57 9.26 -21.05
N ASN A 175 -13.11 8.46 -21.96
CA ASN A 175 -12.59 8.04 -23.27
C ASN A 175 -11.39 7.07 -23.32
N ALA A 176 -11.74 5.94 -23.91
CA ALA A 176 -10.95 4.85 -24.41
C ALA A 176 -9.64 5.27 -25.10
N ALA A 177 -8.51 4.94 -24.44
CA ALA A 177 -7.26 4.63 -25.12
C ALA A 177 -6.82 3.27 -24.58
N ALA A 178 -6.41 2.36 -25.46
CA ALA A 178 -6.04 0.98 -25.13
C ALA A 178 -4.97 0.93 -24.02
N PRO A 179 -5.08 -0.02 -23.06
CA PRO A 179 -4.10 -0.17 -21.98
C PRO A 179 -2.74 -0.54 -22.59
N SER A 180 -1.69 0.22 -22.25
CA SER A 180 -0.32 -0.15 -22.57
C SER A 180 0.05 -1.38 -21.74
N MET A 181 -0.07 -2.57 -22.35
CA MET A 181 0.30 -3.84 -21.72
C MET A 181 1.81 -3.88 -21.49
N SER A 182 2.25 -4.25 -20.29
CA SER A 182 3.68 -4.47 -20.02
C SER A 182 4.20 -5.59 -20.93
N ASP A 183 5.50 -5.54 -21.27
CA ASP A 183 6.13 -6.57 -22.12
C ASP A 183 5.97 -7.96 -21.53
N SER A 184 6.04 -8.10 -20.21
CA SER A 184 5.80 -9.36 -19.49
C SER A 184 4.37 -9.86 -19.64
N PHE A 185 3.37 -8.98 -19.58
CA PHE A 185 1.96 -9.34 -19.80
C PHE A 185 1.71 -9.75 -21.25
N ARG A 186 2.26 -8.99 -22.21
CA ARG A 186 2.22 -9.33 -23.63
C ARG A 186 2.82 -10.69 -23.92
N PHE A 187 3.97 -10.97 -23.34
CA PHE A 187 4.64 -12.28 -23.49
C PHE A 187 3.75 -13.42 -22.97
N VAL A 188 3.22 -13.31 -21.74
CA VAL A 188 2.35 -14.36 -21.18
C VAL A 188 1.08 -14.53 -22.01
N LEU A 189 0.47 -13.43 -22.49
CA LEU A 189 -0.71 -13.46 -23.36
C LEU A 189 -0.40 -14.18 -24.69
N ALA A 190 0.73 -13.87 -25.31
CA ALA A 190 1.21 -14.52 -26.54
C ALA A 190 1.39 -16.04 -26.36
N GLN A 191 2.04 -16.46 -25.27
CA GLN A 191 2.26 -17.88 -25.00
C GLN A 191 0.95 -18.63 -24.72
N LEU A 192 0.01 -18.01 -24.03
CA LEU A 192 -1.32 -18.58 -23.80
C LEU A 192 -2.15 -18.64 -25.11
N TYR A 193 -1.99 -17.66 -26.00
CA TYR A 193 -2.62 -17.67 -27.30
C TYR A 193 -2.11 -18.84 -28.16
N ALA A 194 -0.78 -18.98 -28.30
CA ALA A 194 -0.16 -20.09 -29.01
C ALA A 194 -0.56 -21.47 -28.45
N ALA A 195 -0.65 -21.57 -27.13
CA ALA A 195 -1.10 -22.80 -26.47
C ALA A 195 -2.59 -23.09 -26.74
N SER A 196 -3.41 -22.04 -26.83
CA SER A 196 -4.83 -22.15 -27.14
C SER A 196 -5.08 -22.63 -28.58
N GLU A 197 -4.27 -22.17 -29.55
CA GLU A 197 -4.29 -22.67 -30.94
C GLU A 197 -3.88 -24.15 -31.01
N ALA A 198 -2.92 -24.57 -30.17
CA ALA A 198 -2.49 -25.96 -30.08
C ALA A 198 -3.44 -26.86 -29.26
N GLY A 199 -4.54 -26.31 -28.71
CA GLY A 199 -5.50 -27.03 -27.89
C GLY A 199 -4.95 -27.54 -26.56
N THR A 200 -3.77 -27.04 -26.11
CA THR A 200 -3.07 -27.52 -24.92
C THR A 200 -3.08 -26.49 -23.80
N PRO A 201 -3.45 -26.86 -22.56
CA PRO A 201 -3.33 -25.94 -21.43
C PRO A 201 -1.88 -25.68 -21.08
N MET A 202 -1.58 -24.43 -20.68
CA MET A 202 -0.21 -24.04 -20.34
C MET A 202 -0.06 -23.84 -18.82
N GLY A 203 0.84 -24.63 -18.22
CA GLY A 203 1.21 -24.51 -16.81
C GLY A 203 2.23 -23.41 -16.57
N ARG A 204 2.33 -22.94 -15.29
CA ARG A 204 3.29 -21.89 -14.87
C ARG A 204 4.75 -22.25 -15.18
N ASP A 205 5.13 -23.51 -14.97
CA ASP A 205 6.50 -23.97 -15.20
C ASP A 205 6.87 -23.92 -16.69
N LYS A 206 5.92 -24.25 -17.58
CA LYS A 206 6.10 -24.14 -19.02
C LYS A 206 6.21 -22.67 -19.47
N LEU A 207 5.45 -21.75 -18.86
CA LEU A 207 5.56 -20.31 -19.11
C LEU A 207 6.95 -19.79 -18.72
N LEU A 208 7.46 -20.21 -17.55
CA LEU A 208 8.81 -19.84 -17.09
C LEU A 208 9.91 -20.43 -17.97
N GLN A 209 9.75 -21.69 -18.41
CA GLN A 209 10.69 -22.30 -19.36
C GLN A 209 10.73 -21.51 -20.67
N LYS A 210 9.58 -21.18 -21.24
CA LYS A 210 9.49 -20.39 -22.46
C LYS A 210 10.02 -18.96 -22.30
N ALA A 211 9.84 -18.35 -21.14
CA ALA A 211 10.43 -17.05 -20.83
C ALA A 211 11.97 -17.12 -20.83
N ARG A 212 12.55 -18.16 -20.26
CA ARG A 212 14.01 -18.40 -20.28
C ARG A 212 14.52 -18.60 -21.71
N GLU A 213 13.83 -19.42 -22.49
CA GLU A 213 14.17 -19.68 -23.91
C GLU A 213 14.11 -18.42 -24.78
N SER A 214 13.22 -17.50 -24.45
CA SER A 214 13.02 -16.21 -25.14
C SER A 214 13.79 -15.04 -24.52
N HIS A 215 14.65 -15.28 -23.52
CA HIS A 215 15.43 -14.27 -22.79
C HIS A 215 14.56 -13.17 -22.16
N VAL A 216 13.30 -13.47 -21.81
CA VAL A 216 12.40 -12.55 -21.11
C VAL A 216 12.57 -12.76 -19.61
N PRO A 217 12.97 -11.71 -18.83
CA PRO A 217 13.15 -11.84 -17.39
C PRO A 217 11.78 -11.94 -16.71
N LEU A 218 11.34 -13.16 -16.39
CA LEU A 218 10.10 -13.44 -15.67
C LEU A 218 10.37 -14.31 -14.46
N SER A 219 9.97 -13.84 -13.29
CA SER A 219 10.01 -14.59 -12.04
C SER A 219 8.73 -15.43 -11.84
N GLN A 220 8.78 -16.43 -10.96
CA GLN A 220 7.60 -17.22 -10.58
C GLN A 220 6.48 -16.36 -10.01
N GLN A 221 6.83 -15.31 -9.27
CA GLN A 221 5.88 -14.41 -8.65
C GLN A 221 5.19 -13.51 -9.67
N GLU A 222 5.93 -13.00 -10.65
CA GLU A 222 5.38 -12.20 -11.76
C GLU A 222 4.41 -13.00 -12.63
N VAL A 223 4.77 -14.24 -13.00
CA VAL A 223 3.84 -15.12 -13.75
C VAL A 223 2.56 -15.36 -12.95
N ARG A 224 2.66 -15.54 -11.63
CA ARG A 224 1.48 -15.73 -10.77
C ARG A 224 0.60 -14.47 -10.74
N THR A 225 1.20 -13.29 -10.61
CA THR A 225 0.49 -12.00 -10.59
C THR A 225 -0.21 -11.75 -11.92
N ILE A 226 0.49 -11.92 -13.05
CA ILE A 226 -0.07 -11.73 -14.39
C ILE A 226 -1.24 -12.69 -14.65
N LEU A 227 -1.12 -13.97 -14.27
CA LEU A 227 -2.20 -14.94 -14.44
C LEU A 227 -3.42 -14.63 -13.55
N SER A 228 -3.20 -14.11 -12.33
CA SER A 228 -4.29 -13.64 -11.45
C SER A 228 -5.01 -12.46 -12.08
N GLU A 229 -4.27 -11.48 -12.54
CA GLU A 229 -4.79 -10.29 -13.23
C GLU A 229 -5.58 -10.66 -14.50
N MET A 230 -5.03 -11.55 -15.32
CA MET A 230 -5.75 -12.07 -16.50
C MET A 230 -7.04 -12.81 -16.12
N SER A 231 -7.05 -13.50 -15.00
CA SER A 231 -8.23 -14.21 -14.50
C SER A 231 -9.30 -13.23 -14.01
N GLU A 232 -8.91 -12.19 -13.26
CA GLU A 232 -9.80 -11.13 -12.76
C GLU A 232 -10.42 -10.32 -13.90
N GLN A 233 -9.64 -10.05 -14.95
CA GLN A 233 -10.12 -9.36 -16.16
C GLN A 233 -10.95 -10.27 -17.09
N GLY A 234 -11.05 -11.57 -16.75
CA GLY A 234 -11.76 -12.57 -17.55
C GLY A 234 -11.07 -12.91 -18.88
N LEU A 235 -9.76 -12.69 -18.99
CA LEU A 235 -8.96 -12.97 -20.18
C LEU A 235 -8.42 -14.40 -20.21
N ALA A 236 -8.21 -15.02 -19.03
CA ALA A 236 -7.75 -16.38 -18.92
C ALA A 236 -8.50 -17.14 -17.82
N ARG A 237 -8.65 -18.46 -17.98
CA ARG A 237 -9.10 -19.38 -16.93
C ARG A 237 -7.88 -20.08 -16.36
N VAL A 238 -7.65 -19.89 -15.05
CA VAL A 238 -6.53 -20.50 -14.33
C VAL A 238 -7.08 -21.66 -13.50
N SER A 239 -6.68 -22.90 -13.86
CA SER A 239 -7.07 -24.09 -13.12
C SER A 239 -6.01 -24.47 -12.10
N ARG A 240 -6.43 -24.91 -10.90
CA ARG A 240 -5.52 -25.44 -9.87
C ARG A 240 -5.05 -26.85 -10.25
N GLY A 241 -3.76 -27.15 -10.09
CA GLY A 241 -3.18 -28.47 -10.36
C GLY A 241 -2.79 -28.68 -11.84
N ARG A 242 -2.99 -29.90 -12.38
CA ARG A 242 -2.55 -30.30 -13.74
C ARG A 242 -3.34 -29.63 -14.88
N GLY A 243 -4.39 -28.88 -14.59
CA GLY A 243 -5.25 -28.27 -15.61
C GLY A 243 -4.66 -27.07 -16.36
N GLY A 244 -3.61 -26.43 -15.85
CA GLY A 244 -2.96 -25.28 -16.50
C GLY A 244 -3.86 -24.05 -16.68
N SER A 245 -3.39 -23.08 -17.45
CA SER A 245 -4.12 -21.85 -17.79
C SER A 245 -4.52 -21.88 -19.27
N GLN A 246 -5.72 -21.36 -19.58
CA GLN A 246 -6.27 -21.30 -20.94
C GLN A 246 -6.86 -19.92 -21.19
N LEU A 247 -6.70 -19.38 -22.40
CA LEU A 247 -7.36 -18.14 -22.81
C LEU A 247 -8.87 -18.31 -22.97
N THR A 248 -9.58 -17.26 -22.58
CA THR A 248 -11.01 -17.10 -22.90
C THR A 248 -11.18 -16.50 -24.29
N PRO A 249 -12.40 -16.52 -24.88
CA PRO A 249 -12.68 -15.80 -26.12
C PRO A 249 -12.29 -14.31 -26.05
N LYS A 250 -12.53 -13.65 -24.92
CA LYS A 250 -12.15 -12.25 -24.66
C LYS A 250 -10.62 -12.05 -24.68
N GLY A 251 -9.87 -13.00 -24.12
CA GLY A 251 -8.39 -12.94 -24.15
C GLY A 251 -7.82 -13.12 -25.57
N ARG A 252 -8.46 -13.94 -26.39
CA ARG A 252 -8.09 -14.11 -27.81
C ARG A 252 -8.35 -12.81 -28.61
N GLU A 253 -9.51 -12.21 -28.45
CA GLU A 253 -9.88 -10.95 -29.10
C GLU A 253 -8.90 -9.83 -28.72
N LEU A 254 -8.50 -9.74 -27.46
CA LEU A 254 -7.51 -8.76 -26.99
C LEU A 254 -6.16 -8.93 -27.67
N TRP A 255 -5.70 -10.16 -27.87
CA TRP A 255 -4.45 -10.44 -28.57
C TRP A 255 -4.52 -10.05 -30.06
N GLU A 256 -5.61 -10.38 -30.75
CA GLU A 256 -5.81 -10.09 -32.17
C GLU A 256 -5.91 -8.58 -32.44
N ILE A 257 -6.53 -7.81 -31.53
CA ILE A 257 -6.58 -6.34 -31.63
C ILE A 257 -5.19 -5.72 -31.43
N GLY A 258 -4.38 -6.30 -30.54
CA GLY A 258 -3.02 -5.79 -30.24
C GLY A 258 -1.97 -6.09 -31.33
N GLN A 259 -2.30 -6.89 -32.35
CA GLN A 259 -1.46 -7.20 -33.52
C GLN A 259 -1.77 -6.32 -34.75
N ARG A 260 -2.86 -5.53 -34.71
CA ARG A 260 -3.23 -4.57 -35.75
C ARG A 260 -2.67 -3.19 -35.44
#